data_32a08aed0e3daf5e5abdc6b2d32d06ee
#
_entry.id   32a08aed0e3daf5e5abdc6b2d32d06ee
#
_cell.length_a   1.000
_cell.length_b   1.000
_cell.length_c   1.000
_cell.angle_alpha   90.00
_cell.angle_beta   90.00
_cell.angle_gamma   90.00
#
_symmetry.space_group_name_H-M   'P 1'
#
loop_
_entity.id
_entity.type
_entity.pdbx_description
1 polymer ?
#
loop_
_entity_poly.entity_id
_entity_poly.type
_entity_poly.pdbx_seq_one_letter_code
_entity_poly.pdbx_strand_id
1 'polypeptide(L)'
;MLPDSYVESIAERLSLYTRLDDCENETALMHFYQEMVDRFGPMPSSVDDLFTTVRCRWMAVKIGFEKMTLKDNTLRCYFINRPDSPYFESELFKKLLAYLQTGTNKARLKQAGKMFLLVVDQIQGMEAMQRFLTLMHKEVIGEAAPQV
;
A
#
# COMPACT_ATOMS: atom_id res chain seq x y z
N MET A 1 -10.91 -1.37 9.63
CA MET A 1 -11.26 -0.68 10.89
C MET A 1 -11.22 -1.66 12.05
N LEU A 2 -10.71 -1.24 13.21
CA LEU A 2 -10.66 -2.10 14.38
C LEU A 2 -12.08 -2.31 14.91
N PRO A 3 -12.56 -3.57 15.00
CA PRO A 3 -13.91 -3.84 15.50
C PRO A 3 -14.03 -3.55 16.98
N ASP A 4 -15.21 -3.11 17.42
CA ASP A 4 -15.53 -2.93 18.84
C ASP A 4 -15.31 -4.20 19.65
N SER A 5 -15.62 -5.35 19.02
CA SER A 5 -15.46 -6.66 19.66
C SER A 5 -14.00 -7.01 19.93
N TYR A 6 -13.06 -6.42 19.21
CA TYR A 6 -11.63 -6.65 19.42
C TYR A 6 -11.01 -5.62 20.36
N VAL A 7 -11.31 -4.32 20.16
CA VAL A 7 -10.86 -3.23 21.02
C VAL A 7 -12.07 -2.36 21.35
N GLU A 8 -12.56 -2.44 22.58
CA GLU A 8 -13.81 -1.79 22.98
C GLU A 8 -13.72 -0.27 23.09
N SER A 9 -12.61 0.24 23.62
CA SER A 9 -12.44 1.68 23.85
C SER A 9 -12.17 2.44 22.55
N ILE A 10 -12.99 3.45 22.27
CA ILE A 10 -12.79 4.33 21.09
C ILE A 10 -11.45 5.04 21.19
N ALA A 11 -11.11 5.58 22.36
CA ALA A 11 -9.85 6.28 22.56
C ALA A 11 -8.66 5.35 22.33
N GLU A 12 -8.76 4.10 22.79
CA GLU A 12 -7.72 3.12 22.57
C GLU A 12 -7.60 2.73 21.11
N ARG A 13 -8.72 2.56 20.40
CA ARG A 13 -8.70 2.28 18.95
C ARG A 13 -7.98 3.39 18.19
N LEU A 14 -8.28 4.66 18.50
CA LEU A 14 -7.63 5.79 17.83
C LEU A 14 -6.12 5.82 18.11
N SER A 15 -5.73 5.51 19.35
CA SER A 15 -4.32 5.44 19.70
C SER A 15 -3.61 4.33 18.93
N LEU A 16 -4.26 3.17 18.76
CA LEU A 16 -3.70 2.05 18.02
C LEU A 16 -3.55 2.36 16.53
N TYR A 17 -4.49 3.09 15.94
CA TYR A 17 -4.35 3.54 14.56
C TYR A 17 -3.14 4.44 14.38
N THR A 18 -2.91 5.36 15.32
CA THR A 18 -1.74 6.24 15.27
C THR A 18 -0.45 5.42 15.35
N ARG A 19 -0.39 4.45 16.26
CA ARG A 19 0.77 3.59 16.40
C ARG A 19 1.02 2.75 15.14
N LEU A 20 -0.05 2.26 14.52
CA LEU A 20 0.05 1.49 13.28
C LEU A 20 0.64 2.35 12.17
N ASP A 21 0.15 3.57 12.02
CA ASP A 21 0.62 4.51 11.01
C ASP A 21 2.08 4.92 11.24
N ASP A 22 2.54 4.92 12.48
CA ASP A 22 3.91 5.28 12.84
C ASP A 22 4.92 4.15 12.60
N CYS A 23 4.45 2.95 12.31
CA CYS A 23 5.35 1.84 11.97
C CYS A 23 5.99 2.09 10.60
N GLU A 24 7.32 2.17 10.55
CA GLU A 24 8.05 2.49 9.33
C GLU A 24 8.74 1.29 8.68
N ASN A 25 8.76 0.14 9.34
CA ASN A 25 9.42 -1.05 8.84
C ASN A 25 8.75 -2.31 9.38
N GLU A 26 9.15 -3.45 8.82
CA GLU A 26 8.56 -4.74 9.16
C GLU A 26 8.81 -5.13 10.62
N THR A 27 9.99 -4.83 11.14
CA THR A 27 10.31 -5.14 12.54
C THR A 27 9.37 -4.41 13.50
N ALA A 28 9.18 -3.11 13.29
CA ALA A 28 8.26 -2.32 14.11
C ALA A 28 6.82 -2.81 13.98
N LEU A 29 6.43 -3.15 12.76
CA LEU A 29 5.06 -3.63 12.48
C LEU A 29 4.80 -4.96 13.17
N MET A 30 5.75 -5.89 13.13
CA MET A 30 5.58 -7.20 13.76
C MET A 30 5.62 -7.11 15.29
N HIS A 31 6.40 -6.21 15.86
CA HIS A 31 6.37 -5.96 17.30
C HIS A 31 4.98 -5.47 17.72
N PHE A 32 4.43 -4.57 16.96
CA PHE A 32 3.09 -4.04 17.24
C PHE A 32 2.01 -5.11 17.07
N TYR A 33 2.11 -5.93 16.02
CA TYR A 33 1.22 -7.05 15.81
C TYR A 33 1.21 -7.99 17.02
N GLN A 34 2.39 -8.37 17.48
CA GLN A 34 2.52 -9.28 18.62
C GLN A 34 1.97 -8.66 19.91
N GLU A 35 2.20 -7.37 20.12
CA GLU A 35 1.65 -6.67 21.27
C GLU A 35 0.11 -6.71 21.24
N MET A 36 -0.50 -6.51 20.08
CA MET A 36 -1.95 -6.56 19.93
C MET A 36 -2.50 -7.96 20.22
N VAL A 37 -1.85 -9.00 19.70
CA VAL A 37 -2.26 -10.38 19.96
C VAL A 37 -2.15 -10.69 21.47
N ASP A 38 -1.08 -10.23 22.12
CA ASP A 38 -0.88 -10.47 23.55
C ASP A 38 -1.93 -9.76 24.41
N ARG A 39 -2.39 -8.57 23.98
CA ARG A 39 -3.35 -7.78 24.77
C ARG A 39 -4.80 -8.12 24.45
N PHE A 40 -5.13 -8.40 23.19
CA PHE A 40 -6.50 -8.52 22.73
C PHE A 40 -6.87 -9.89 22.16
N GLY A 41 -5.89 -10.80 22.07
CA GLY A 41 -6.13 -12.15 21.55
C GLY A 41 -5.91 -12.26 20.05
N PRO A 42 -6.31 -13.40 19.47
CA PRO A 42 -6.07 -13.67 18.05
C PRO A 42 -6.58 -12.54 17.13
N MET A 43 -5.81 -12.22 16.12
CA MET A 43 -6.09 -11.12 15.21
C MET A 43 -7.22 -11.47 14.25
N PRO A 44 -8.35 -10.71 14.24
CA PRO A 44 -9.39 -10.89 13.22
C PRO A 44 -8.87 -10.53 11.83
N SER A 45 -9.43 -11.16 10.79
CA SER A 45 -8.99 -10.92 9.42
C SER A 45 -9.12 -9.45 9.00
N SER A 46 -10.18 -8.77 9.48
CA SER A 46 -10.37 -7.34 9.18
C SER A 46 -9.26 -6.47 9.76
N VAL A 47 -8.70 -6.85 10.89
CA VAL A 47 -7.57 -6.13 11.51
C VAL A 47 -6.27 -6.49 10.78
N ASP A 48 -6.13 -7.76 10.42
CA ASP A 48 -4.97 -8.21 9.64
C ASP A 48 -4.84 -7.44 8.33
N ASP A 49 -5.96 -7.11 7.69
CA ASP A 49 -5.99 -6.31 6.47
C ASP A 49 -5.41 -4.91 6.68
N LEU A 50 -5.52 -4.34 7.88
CA LEU A 50 -4.91 -3.05 8.17
C LEU A 50 -3.38 -3.12 8.11
N PHE A 51 -2.80 -4.22 8.59
CA PHE A 51 -1.36 -4.44 8.53
C PHE A 51 -0.90 -4.61 7.08
N THR A 52 -1.67 -5.34 6.27
CA THR A 52 -1.41 -5.48 4.84
C THR A 52 -1.44 -4.12 4.16
N THR A 53 -2.39 -3.27 4.51
CA THR A 53 -2.50 -1.92 3.95
C THR A 53 -1.24 -1.09 4.23
N VAL A 54 -0.68 -1.20 5.44
CA VAL A 54 0.54 -0.48 5.80
C VAL A 54 1.71 -0.95 4.94
N ARG A 55 1.86 -2.25 4.75
CA ARG A 55 2.92 -2.81 3.90
C ARG A 55 2.78 -2.34 2.45
N CYS A 56 1.55 -2.34 1.94
CA CYS A 56 1.28 -1.85 0.59
C CYS A 56 1.66 -0.37 0.45
N ARG A 57 1.36 0.44 1.47
CA ARG A 57 1.71 1.87 1.46
C ARG A 57 3.21 2.07 1.38
N TRP A 58 4.00 1.29 2.13
CA TRP A 58 5.46 1.40 2.06
C TRP A 58 5.97 1.14 0.64
N MET A 59 5.47 0.09 -0.01
CA MET A 59 5.87 -0.23 -1.39
C MET A 59 5.45 0.87 -2.35
N ALA A 60 4.24 1.38 -2.20
CA ALA A 60 3.71 2.43 -3.05
C ALA A 60 4.54 3.72 -2.96
N VAL A 61 4.89 4.12 -1.73
CA VAL A 61 5.71 5.32 -1.51
C VAL A 61 7.08 5.17 -2.18
N LYS A 62 7.69 4.01 -2.07
CA LYS A 62 9.00 3.76 -2.71
C LYS A 62 8.92 3.83 -4.23
N ILE A 63 7.81 3.40 -4.81
CA ILE A 63 7.61 3.46 -6.27
C ILE A 63 7.32 4.87 -6.74
N GLY A 64 6.76 5.72 -5.88
CA GLY A 64 6.50 7.12 -6.19
C GLY A 64 5.04 7.53 -6.10
N PHE A 65 4.20 6.73 -5.47
CA PHE A 65 2.79 7.08 -5.29
C PHE A 65 2.57 7.80 -3.97
N GLU A 66 1.78 8.87 -3.99
CA GLU A 66 1.40 9.61 -2.79
C GLU A 66 0.15 9.04 -2.13
N LYS A 67 -0.70 8.37 -2.90
CA LYS A 67 -1.99 7.91 -2.43
C LYS A 67 -2.43 6.70 -3.23
N MET A 68 -3.15 5.80 -2.58
CA MET A 68 -3.80 4.67 -3.24
C MET A 68 -5.23 4.54 -2.76
N THR A 69 -6.11 4.10 -3.65
CA THR A 69 -7.47 3.71 -3.30
C THR A 69 -7.78 2.38 -3.99
N LEU A 70 -8.47 1.51 -3.26
CA LEU A 70 -9.00 0.27 -3.83
C LEU A 70 -10.51 0.33 -3.67
N LYS A 71 -11.22 0.45 -4.78
CA LYS A 71 -12.68 0.57 -4.79
C LYS A 71 -13.23 -0.08 -6.03
N ASP A 72 -14.30 -0.86 -5.88
CA ASP A 72 -14.97 -1.54 -6.98
C ASP A 72 -13.99 -2.39 -7.81
N ASN A 73 -13.10 -3.10 -7.11
CA ASN A 73 -12.07 -3.96 -7.69
C ASN A 73 -11.09 -3.22 -8.59
N THR A 74 -10.99 -1.90 -8.45
CA THR A 74 -10.05 -1.08 -9.20
C THR A 74 -9.09 -0.41 -8.23
N LEU A 75 -7.79 -0.63 -8.46
CA LEU A 75 -6.73 0.02 -7.70
C LEU A 75 -6.30 1.28 -8.43
N ARG A 76 -6.31 2.41 -7.72
CA ARG A 76 -5.83 3.69 -8.24
C ARG A 76 -4.64 4.14 -7.41
N CYS A 77 -3.52 4.35 -8.09
CA CYS A 77 -2.27 4.80 -7.46
C CYS A 77 -1.94 6.19 -8.00
N TYR A 78 -1.99 7.20 -7.14
CA TYR A 78 -1.82 8.60 -7.54
C TYR A 78 -0.36 9.01 -7.39
N PHE A 79 0.21 9.53 -8.48
CA PHE A 79 1.55 10.08 -8.46
C PHE A 79 1.57 11.44 -7.74
N ILE A 80 2.80 11.93 -7.49
CA ILE A 80 2.96 13.26 -6.89
C ILE A 80 2.24 14.31 -7.76
N ASN A 81 1.44 15.17 -7.10
CA ASN A 81 0.62 16.17 -7.79
C ASN A 81 1.43 17.44 -8.10
N ARG A 82 2.58 17.24 -8.75
CA ARG A 82 3.45 18.32 -9.23
C ARG A 82 4.08 17.86 -10.55
N PRO A 83 3.53 18.31 -11.70
CA PRO A 83 4.00 17.84 -13.01
C PRO A 83 5.48 18.14 -13.29
N ASP A 84 6.05 19.15 -12.63
CA ASP A 84 7.46 19.53 -12.77
C ASP A 84 8.38 18.82 -11.79
N SER A 85 7.87 17.87 -11.01
CA SER A 85 8.69 17.13 -10.05
C SER A 85 9.80 16.38 -10.77
N PRO A 86 11.03 16.37 -10.20
CA PRO A 86 12.13 15.57 -10.74
C PRO A 86 11.82 14.08 -10.80
N TYR A 87 10.82 13.61 -10.05
CA TYR A 87 10.40 12.20 -10.08
C TYR A 87 10.11 11.74 -11.52
N PHE A 88 9.44 12.56 -12.34
CA PHE A 88 9.04 12.15 -13.68
C PHE A 88 10.20 12.08 -14.67
N GLU A 89 11.38 12.58 -14.28
CA GLU A 89 12.61 12.47 -15.06
C GLU A 89 13.55 11.40 -14.48
N SER A 90 13.16 10.75 -13.39
CA SER A 90 13.99 9.79 -12.67
C SER A 90 14.10 8.45 -13.39
N GLU A 91 15.17 7.72 -13.10
CA GLU A 91 15.33 6.33 -13.57
C GLU A 91 14.22 5.44 -13.03
N LEU A 92 13.76 5.72 -11.82
CA LEU A 92 12.66 4.98 -11.18
C LEU A 92 11.39 5.05 -12.03
N PHE A 93 11.01 6.25 -12.45
CA PHE A 93 9.81 6.43 -13.28
C PHE A 93 9.98 5.77 -14.66
N LYS A 94 11.19 5.84 -15.22
CA LYS A 94 11.48 5.17 -16.50
C LYS A 94 11.31 3.66 -16.38
N LYS A 95 11.79 3.08 -15.28
CA LYS A 95 11.63 1.63 -15.02
C LYS A 95 10.15 1.27 -14.84
N LEU A 96 9.39 2.14 -14.19
CA LEU A 96 7.94 1.93 -14.03
C LEU A 96 7.26 1.91 -15.39
N LEU A 97 7.55 2.89 -16.26
CA LEU A 97 6.97 2.93 -17.60
C LEU A 97 7.33 1.68 -18.41
N ALA A 98 8.57 1.23 -18.33
CA ALA A 98 9.01 0.02 -19.01
C ALA A 98 8.24 -1.22 -18.50
N TYR A 99 8.05 -1.32 -17.19
CA TYR A 99 7.27 -2.40 -16.60
C TYR A 99 5.83 -2.41 -17.11
N LEU A 100 5.21 -1.23 -17.21
CA LEU A 100 3.83 -1.12 -17.68
C LEU A 100 3.67 -1.53 -19.15
N GLN A 101 4.75 -1.47 -19.93
CA GLN A 101 4.72 -1.84 -21.34
C GLN A 101 4.90 -3.35 -21.60
N THR A 102 5.11 -4.14 -20.55
CA THR A 102 5.30 -5.59 -20.73
C THR A 102 4.04 -6.31 -21.20
N GLY A 103 2.89 -5.67 -21.07
CA GLY A 103 1.64 -6.20 -21.61
C GLY A 103 0.97 -7.29 -20.81
N THR A 104 1.59 -7.75 -19.73
CA THR A 104 1.03 -8.81 -18.89
C THR A 104 0.19 -8.32 -17.73
N ASN A 105 0.28 -7.01 -17.41
CA ASN A 105 -0.49 -6.41 -16.36
C ASN A 105 -1.69 -5.65 -16.95
N LYS A 106 -2.70 -5.38 -16.11
CA LYS A 106 -3.90 -4.65 -16.52
C LYS A 106 -3.84 -3.19 -16.09
N ALA A 107 -2.63 -2.67 -15.97
CA ALA A 107 -2.38 -1.32 -15.51
C ALA A 107 -2.32 -0.35 -16.68
N ARG A 108 -2.87 0.85 -16.48
CA ARG A 108 -2.80 1.92 -17.47
C ARG A 108 -2.62 3.25 -16.77
N LEU A 109 -1.97 4.18 -17.44
CA LEU A 109 -1.81 5.54 -16.96
C LEU A 109 -3.01 6.37 -17.36
N LYS A 110 -3.43 7.27 -16.47
CA LYS A 110 -4.58 8.14 -16.70
C LYS A 110 -4.31 9.54 -16.19
N GLN A 111 -4.70 10.54 -16.98
CA GLN A 111 -4.72 11.93 -16.57
C GLN A 111 -6.16 12.31 -16.26
N ALA A 112 -6.44 12.69 -15.02
CA ALA A 112 -7.77 13.09 -14.58
C ALA A 112 -7.68 14.50 -13.99
N GLY A 113 -7.99 15.52 -14.80
CA GLY A 113 -7.81 16.91 -14.40
C GLY A 113 -6.33 17.19 -14.11
N LYS A 114 -6.03 17.63 -12.90
CA LYS A 114 -4.65 17.87 -12.47
C LYS A 114 -3.98 16.62 -11.90
N MET A 115 -4.72 15.51 -11.79
CA MET A 115 -4.22 14.28 -11.18
C MET A 115 -3.70 13.34 -12.24
N PHE A 116 -2.51 12.77 -11.97
CA PHE A 116 -1.91 11.73 -12.80
C PHE A 116 -1.84 10.47 -11.99
N LEU A 117 -2.34 9.37 -12.53
CA LEU A 117 -2.47 8.13 -11.76
C LEU A 117 -2.30 6.89 -12.62
N LEU A 118 -1.98 5.81 -11.92
CA LEU A 118 -1.99 4.47 -12.47
C LEU A 118 -3.31 3.81 -12.07
N VAL A 119 -4.02 3.23 -13.03
CA VAL A 119 -5.28 2.54 -12.80
C VAL A 119 -5.11 1.08 -13.14
N VAL A 120 -5.46 0.21 -12.19
CA VAL A 120 -5.34 -1.24 -12.36
C VAL A 120 -6.69 -1.89 -12.11
N ASP A 121 -7.25 -2.52 -13.14
CA ASP A 121 -8.54 -3.20 -13.03
C ASP A 121 -8.38 -4.62 -12.48
N GLN A 122 -9.48 -5.20 -12.00
CA GLN A 122 -9.56 -6.59 -11.57
C GLN A 122 -8.63 -6.91 -10.39
N ILE A 123 -8.53 -5.98 -9.45
CA ILE A 123 -7.84 -6.20 -8.19
C ILE A 123 -8.88 -6.54 -7.14
N GLN A 124 -9.05 -7.83 -6.86
CA GLN A 124 -10.07 -8.32 -5.95
C GLN A 124 -9.49 -8.56 -4.56
N GLY A 125 -9.61 -7.55 -3.70
CA GLY A 125 -9.24 -7.66 -2.29
C GLY A 125 -7.79 -7.29 -2.01
N MET A 126 -7.47 -7.31 -0.72
CA MET A 126 -6.18 -6.84 -0.21
C MET A 126 -5.02 -7.73 -0.65
N GLU A 127 -5.23 -9.05 -0.71
CA GLU A 127 -4.17 -9.97 -1.14
C GLU A 127 -3.79 -9.75 -2.59
N ALA A 128 -4.78 -9.51 -3.46
CA ALA A 128 -4.51 -9.22 -4.87
C ALA A 128 -3.74 -7.90 -5.01
N MET A 129 -4.13 -6.88 -4.24
CA MET A 129 -3.41 -5.60 -4.22
C MET A 129 -1.98 -5.79 -3.76
N GLN A 130 -1.76 -6.54 -2.70
CA GLN A 130 -0.42 -6.80 -2.19
C GLN A 130 0.43 -7.54 -3.22
N ARG A 131 -0.12 -8.56 -3.87
CA ARG A 131 0.61 -9.30 -4.91
C ARG A 131 1.01 -8.40 -6.08
N PHE A 132 0.08 -7.56 -6.53
CA PHE A 132 0.36 -6.62 -7.63
C PHE A 132 1.48 -5.66 -7.26
N LEU A 133 1.40 -5.04 -6.07
CA LEU A 133 2.41 -4.08 -5.62
C LEU A 133 3.76 -4.75 -5.39
N THR A 134 3.76 -5.96 -4.86
CA THR A 134 5.01 -6.72 -4.62
C THR A 134 5.73 -6.99 -5.93
N LEU A 135 5.01 -7.44 -6.96
CA LEU A 135 5.61 -7.70 -8.28
C LEU A 135 6.15 -6.42 -8.91
N MET A 136 5.35 -5.36 -8.87
CA MET A 136 5.77 -4.07 -9.42
C MET A 136 6.98 -3.51 -8.68
N HIS A 137 6.96 -3.58 -7.36
CA HIS A 137 8.08 -3.13 -6.53
C HIS A 137 9.36 -3.88 -6.88
N LYS A 138 9.28 -5.20 -7.03
CA LYS A 138 10.43 -6.02 -7.37
C LYS A 138 11.01 -5.63 -8.73
N GLU A 139 10.16 -5.45 -9.73
CA GLU A 139 10.62 -5.11 -11.09
C GLU A 139 11.17 -3.69 -11.19
N VAL A 140 10.55 -2.75 -10.49
CA VAL A 140 10.88 -1.33 -10.62
C VAL A 140 12.01 -0.93 -9.69
N ILE A 141 11.97 -1.40 -8.45
CA ILE A 141 12.98 -1.06 -7.44
C ILE A 141 14.18 -2.02 -7.51
N GLY A 142 13.93 -3.30 -7.85
CA GLY A 142 14.97 -4.31 -7.93
C GLY A 142 15.39 -4.88 -6.58
N GLU A 143 14.63 -4.58 -5.52
CA GLU A 143 14.85 -5.12 -4.18
C GLU A 143 13.70 -6.04 -3.81
N ALA A 144 13.95 -6.96 -2.85
CA ALA A 144 12.86 -7.74 -2.29
C ALA A 144 11.89 -6.81 -1.56
N ALA A 145 10.57 -7.07 -1.72
CA ALA A 145 9.56 -6.33 -0.98
C ALA A 145 9.73 -6.59 0.53
N PRO A 146 9.28 -5.66 1.40
CA PRO A 146 9.32 -5.88 2.84
C PRO A 146 8.62 -7.18 3.21
N GLN A 147 9.29 -8.00 4.02
CA GLN A 147 8.80 -9.31 4.42
C GLN A 147 8.76 -9.44 5.93
N VAL A 148 7.88 -10.31 6.36
CA VAL A 148 7.78 -10.68 7.76
C VAL A 148 9.04 -11.44 8.19
#